data_97e3b6eaf50d32d7363a1172e4e9006e
#
_entry.id   97e3b6eaf50d32d7363a1172e4e9006e
#
_cell.length_a   1.000
_cell.length_b   1.000
_cell.length_c   1.000
_cell.angle_alpha   90.00
_cell.angle_beta   90.00
_cell.angle_gamma   90.00
#
_symmetry.space_group_name_H-M   'P 1'
#
loop_
_entity.id
_entity.type
_entity.pdbx_description
1 polymer ?
#
loop_
_entity_poly.entity_id
_entity_poly.type
_entity_poly.pdbx_seq_one_letter_code
_entity_poly.pdbx_strand_id
1 'polypeptide(L)'
;MNDTLKNNAILCVDDEPIILIALKQELKKQFGNEFQYETAINANEALEVVDELVGNGINVILILSDWRMPGIKGDEFLILVHQKYPDIQSILITGHVDEAAVERVKKEAGTYAVLPKPWDPKQLADAVKVCCNRN
;
A
#
# COMPACT_ATOMS: atom_id res chain seq x y z
N MET A 1 -20.19 -17.49 5.62
CA MET A 1 -20.37 -16.30 4.81
C MET A 1 -19.03 -15.78 4.36
N ASN A 2 -18.99 -15.26 3.18
CA ASN A 2 -17.73 -14.80 2.59
C ASN A 2 -17.43 -13.35 2.86
N ASP A 3 -18.22 -12.73 3.73
CA ASP A 3 -18.11 -11.30 3.97
C ASP A 3 -16.81 -10.92 4.66
N THR A 4 -16.23 -11.86 5.43
CA THR A 4 -14.97 -11.58 6.11
C THR A 4 -13.83 -11.33 5.13
N LEU A 5 -13.82 -12.00 3.98
CA LEU A 5 -12.79 -11.78 2.96
C LEU A 5 -12.96 -10.41 2.32
N LYS A 6 -14.20 -9.98 2.12
CA LYS A 6 -14.49 -8.69 1.52
C LYS A 6 -14.19 -7.52 2.47
N ASN A 7 -13.98 -7.81 3.75
CA ASN A 7 -13.70 -6.77 4.72
C ASN A 7 -12.21 -6.45 4.83
N ASN A 8 -11.38 -7.06 4.00
CA ASN A 8 -9.96 -6.81 3.96
C ASN A 8 -9.62 -6.07 2.68
N ALA A 9 -8.88 -4.97 2.80
CA ALA A 9 -8.56 -4.13 1.66
C ALA A 9 -7.06 -3.94 1.50
N ILE A 10 -6.63 -3.81 0.25
CA ILE A 10 -5.29 -3.37 -0.12
C ILE A 10 -5.46 -2.05 -0.86
N LEU A 11 -4.73 -1.03 -0.42
CA LEU A 11 -4.79 0.30 -1.03
C LEU A 11 -3.51 0.55 -1.83
N CYS A 12 -3.67 0.96 -3.08
CA CYS A 12 -2.55 1.32 -3.94
C CYS A 12 -2.57 2.82 -4.16
N VAL A 13 -1.41 3.47 -3.98
CA VAL A 13 -1.30 4.93 -4.06
C VAL A 13 -0.19 5.29 -5.04
N ASP A 14 -0.55 6.02 -6.09
CA ASP A 14 0.39 6.46 -7.11
C ASP A 14 -0.28 7.58 -7.91
N ASP A 15 0.48 8.62 -8.27
CA ASP A 15 -0.11 9.72 -9.01
C ASP A 15 -0.29 9.42 -10.50
N GLU A 16 0.20 8.28 -10.98
CA GLU A 16 0.03 7.85 -12.36
C GLU A 16 -1.08 6.81 -12.45
N PRO A 17 -2.24 7.15 -13.01
CA PRO A 17 -3.36 6.21 -13.08
C PRO A 17 -3.04 4.89 -13.78
N ILE A 18 -2.15 4.92 -14.79
CA ILE A 18 -1.80 3.70 -15.50
C ILE A 18 -1.05 2.72 -14.59
N ILE A 19 -0.24 3.24 -13.68
CA ILE A 19 0.44 2.40 -12.71
C ILE A 19 -0.57 1.77 -11.75
N LEU A 20 -1.56 2.54 -11.30
CA LEU A 20 -2.61 2.01 -10.42
C LEU A 20 -3.38 0.89 -11.09
N ILE A 21 -3.70 1.05 -12.38
CA ILE A 21 -4.39 0.02 -13.14
C ILE A 21 -3.55 -1.25 -13.21
N ALA A 22 -2.27 -1.10 -13.56
CA ALA A 22 -1.37 -2.24 -13.70
C ALA A 22 -1.17 -2.97 -12.37
N LEU A 23 -1.00 -2.20 -11.29
CA LEU A 23 -0.77 -2.76 -9.97
C LEU A 23 -2.01 -3.52 -9.49
N LYS A 24 -3.18 -2.91 -9.66
CA LYS A 24 -4.42 -3.55 -9.27
C LYS A 24 -4.66 -4.84 -10.06
N GLN A 25 -4.37 -4.84 -11.36
CA GLN A 25 -4.50 -6.04 -12.18
C GLN A 25 -3.56 -7.13 -11.71
N GLU A 26 -2.32 -6.77 -11.37
CA GLU A 26 -1.37 -7.75 -10.89
C GLU A 26 -1.82 -8.37 -9.57
N LEU A 27 -2.32 -7.56 -8.66
CA LEU A 27 -2.80 -8.06 -7.38
C LEU A 27 -4.01 -8.96 -7.55
N LYS A 28 -4.94 -8.59 -8.42
CA LYS A 28 -6.11 -9.42 -8.69
C LYS A 28 -5.73 -10.75 -9.31
N LYS A 29 -4.73 -10.74 -10.18
CA LYS A 29 -4.23 -11.95 -10.80
C LYS A 29 -3.63 -12.90 -9.77
N GLN A 30 -2.91 -12.35 -8.79
CA GLN A 30 -2.23 -13.15 -7.79
C GLN A 30 -3.15 -13.59 -6.65
N PHE A 31 -4.08 -12.75 -6.24
CA PHE A 31 -4.86 -12.98 -5.01
C PHE A 31 -6.37 -13.05 -5.25
N GLY A 32 -6.83 -12.78 -6.47
CA GLY A 32 -8.23 -12.93 -6.80
C GLY A 32 -9.14 -12.05 -5.96
N ASN A 33 -10.18 -12.65 -5.43
CA ASN A 33 -11.19 -11.93 -4.66
C ASN A 33 -10.97 -11.98 -3.16
N GLU A 34 -9.75 -12.31 -2.73
CA GLU A 34 -9.43 -12.33 -1.30
C GLU A 34 -9.51 -10.95 -0.67
N PHE A 35 -9.31 -9.90 -1.46
CA PHE A 35 -9.25 -8.53 -0.97
C PHE A 35 -10.10 -7.61 -1.81
N GLN A 36 -10.50 -6.48 -1.21
CA GLN A 36 -10.93 -5.32 -1.97
C GLN A 36 -9.66 -4.55 -2.37
N TYR A 37 -9.63 -4.05 -3.59
CA TYR A 37 -8.48 -3.30 -4.09
C TYR A 37 -8.90 -1.86 -4.31
N GLU A 38 -8.38 -0.96 -3.49
CA GLU A 38 -8.70 0.46 -3.56
C GLU A 38 -7.51 1.22 -4.11
N THR A 39 -7.77 2.37 -4.71
CA THR A 39 -6.70 3.19 -5.28
C THR A 39 -6.86 4.65 -4.86
N ALA A 40 -5.74 5.38 -4.83
CA ALA A 40 -5.73 6.80 -4.58
C ALA A 40 -4.57 7.41 -5.37
N ILE A 41 -4.75 8.66 -5.82
CA ILE A 41 -3.78 9.30 -6.72
C ILE A 41 -2.81 10.23 -5.99
N ASN A 42 -3.01 10.45 -4.71
CA ASN A 42 -2.08 11.24 -3.91
C ASN A 42 -2.29 10.90 -2.44
N ALA A 43 -1.40 11.42 -1.60
CA ALA A 43 -1.42 11.11 -0.18
C ALA A 43 -2.67 11.61 0.52
N ASN A 44 -3.14 12.82 0.18
CA ASN A 44 -4.33 13.37 0.83
C ASN A 44 -5.56 12.53 0.53
N GLU A 45 -5.74 12.12 -0.73
CA GLU A 45 -6.84 11.24 -1.08
C GLU A 45 -6.70 9.90 -0.37
N ALA A 46 -5.47 9.36 -0.31
CA ALA A 46 -5.23 8.09 0.34
C ALA A 46 -5.57 8.13 1.83
N LEU A 47 -5.22 9.22 2.51
CA LEU A 47 -5.56 9.35 3.92
C LEU A 47 -7.07 9.35 4.13
N GLU A 48 -7.82 10.03 3.26
CA GLU A 48 -9.27 10.02 3.31
C GLU A 48 -9.83 8.63 3.07
N VAL A 49 -9.27 7.92 2.08
CA VAL A 49 -9.72 6.56 1.77
C VAL A 49 -9.49 5.63 2.94
N VAL A 50 -8.31 5.71 3.57
CA VAL A 50 -8.02 4.88 4.75
C VAL A 50 -9.02 5.15 5.87
N ASP A 51 -9.23 6.44 6.18
CA ASP A 51 -10.16 6.79 7.24
C ASP A 51 -11.58 6.30 6.96
N GLU A 52 -12.00 6.41 5.70
CA GLU A 52 -13.33 5.96 5.29
C GLU A 52 -13.47 4.45 5.41
N LEU A 53 -12.47 3.71 4.92
CA LEU A 53 -12.50 2.26 4.99
C LEU A 53 -12.54 1.78 6.43
N VAL A 54 -11.65 2.32 7.26
CA VAL A 54 -11.61 1.95 8.67
C VAL A 54 -12.92 2.31 9.36
N GLY A 55 -13.48 3.48 9.05
CA GLY A 55 -14.75 3.91 9.62
C GLY A 55 -15.92 3.01 9.23
N ASN A 56 -15.82 2.33 8.11
CA ASN A 56 -16.84 1.40 7.64
C ASN A 56 -16.58 -0.05 8.07
N GLY A 57 -15.62 -0.26 8.96
CA GLY A 57 -15.33 -1.59 9.47
C GLY A 57 -14.49 -2.44 8.53
N ILE A 58 -13.86 -1.82 7.52
CA ILE A 58 -13.02 -2.54 6.59
C ILE A 58 -11.58 -2.49 7.11
N ASN A 59 -10.94 -3.64 7.12
CA ASN A 59 -9.60 -3.79 7.62
C ASN A 59 -8.60 -3.52 6.49
N VAL A 60 -7.91 -2.38 6.55
CA VAL A 60 -6.86 -2.08 5.56
C VAL A 60 -5.63 -2.85 5.97
N ILE A 61 -5.34 -3.91 5.25
CA ILE A 61 -4.24 -4.81 5.59
C ILE A 61 -2.90 -4.26 5.11
N LEU A 62 -2.90 -3.66 3.93
CA LEU A 62 -1.66 -3.29 3.27
C LEU A 62 -1.86 -2.04 2.42
N ILE A 63 -0.87 -1.17 2.44
CA ILE A 63 -0.80 -0.04 1.52
C ILE A 63 0.47 -0.19 0.69
N LEU A 64 0.29 -0.10 -0.64
CA LEU A 64 1.39 -0.06 -1.60
C LEU A 64 1.46 1.38 -2.11
N SER A 65 2.55 2.08 -1.84
CA SER A 65 2.65 3.50 -2.19
C SER A 65 3.89 3.81 -3.00
N ASP A 66 3.71 4.67 -4.00
CA ASP A 66 4.85 5.32 -4.65
C ASP A 66 5.47 6.31 -3.68
N TRP A 67 6.76 6.59 -3.84
CA TRP A 67 7.44 7.60 -3.05
C TRP A 67 7.23 8.99 -3.63
N ARG A 68 7.33 9.10 -4.93
CA ARG A 68 7.37 10.39 -5.61
C ARG A 68 5.98 10.82 -6.06
N MET A 69 5.35 11.64 -5.24
CA MET A 69 4.01 12.14 -5.49
C MET A 69 3.96 13.64 -5.25
N PRO A 70 3.10 14.37 -5.95
CA PRO A 70 2.90 15.79 -5.64
C PRO A 70 2.37 15.95 -4.22
N GLY A 71 2.84 17.00 -3.54
CA GLY A 71 2.44 17.26 -2.18
C GLY A 71 3.21 16.40 -1.20
N ILE A 72 2.49 15.61 -0.40
CA ILE A 72 3.12 14.74 0.58
C ILE A 72 3.74 13.54 -0.12
N LYS A 73 5.02 13.29 0.13
CA LYS A 73 5.71 12.15 -0.47
C LYS A 73 5.34 10.85 0.25
N GLY A 74 5.63 9.73 -0.44
CA GLY A 74 5.23 8.42 0.05
C GLY A 74 5.79 8.06 1.43
N ASP A 75 7.03 8.42 1.72
CA ASP A 75 7.62 8.12 3.02
C ASP A 75 6.88 8.88 4.13
N GLU A 76 6.63 10.15 3.93
CA GLU A 76 5.88 10.95 4.90
C GLU A 76 4.45 10.44 5.05
N PHE A 77 3.81 10.10 3.94
CA PHE A 77 2.46 9.54 3.94
C PHE A 77 2.39 8.25 4.78
N LEU A 78 3.32 7.33 4.54
CA LEU A 78 3.30 6.05 5.26
C LEU A 78 3.59 6.23 6.75
N ILE A 79 4.44 7.20 7.10
CA ILE A 79 4.69 7.53 8.50
C ILE A 79 3.42 8.06 9.16
N LEU A 80 2.69 8.94 8.48
CA LEU A 80 1.43 9.46 9.01
C LEU A 80 0.40 8.35 9.23
N VAL A 81 0.29 7.44 8.26
CA VAL A 81 -0.62 6.30 8.42
C VAL A 81 -0.22 5.44 9.61
N HIS A 82 1.06 5.16 9.73
CA HIS A 82 1.55 4.30 10.82
C HIS A 82 1.29 4.91 12.19
N GLN A 83 1.40 6.23 12.29
CA GLN A 83 1.13 6.92 13.56
C GLN A 83 -0.33 6.77 13.97
N LYS A 84 -1.24 6.77 13.02
CA LYS A 84 -2.66 6.68 13.30
C LYS A 84 -3.17 5.24 13.33
N TYR A 85 -2.62 4.39 12.47
CA TYR A 85 -3.05 3.00 12.31
C TYR A 85 -1.83 2.10 12.26
N PRO A 86 -1.22 1.80 13.40
CA PRO A 86 0.07 1.09 13.43
C PRO A 86 0.01 -0.34 12.92
N ASP A 87 -1.18 -0.93 12.79
CA ASP A 87 -1.30 -2.31 12.33
C ASP A 87 -1.35 -2.44 10.81
N ILE A 88 -1.50 -1.32 10.09
CA ILE A 88 -1.51 -1.37 8.63
C ILE A 88 -0.08 -1.59 8.13
N GLN A 89 0.11 -2.65 7.34
CA GLN A 89 1.39 -2.94 6.73
C GLN A 89 1.62 -2.03 5.52
N SER A 90 2.87 -1.83 5.14
CA SER A 90 3.15 -1.01 3.97
C SER A 90 4.33 -1.52 3.16
N ILE A 91 4.30 -1.24 1.86
CA ILE A 91 5.36 -1.50 0.90
C ILE A 91 5.50 -0.23 0.06
N LEU A 92 6.73 0.21 -0.13
CA LEU A 92 7.02 1.35 -1.00
C LEU A 92 7.46 0.82 -2.36
N ILE A 93 6.86 1.32 -3.44
CA ILE A 93 7.23 0.93 -4.80
C ILE A 93 7.67 2.18 -5.53
N THR A 94 8.94 2.25 -5.94
CA THR A 94 9.45 3.48 -6.50
C THR A 94 10.52 3.26 -7.55
N GLY A 95 10.54 4.15 -8.56
CA GLY A 95 11.60 4.18 -9.54
C GLY A 95 12.81 4.99 -9.09
N HIS A 96 12.71 5.61 -7.93
CA HIS A 96 13.79 6.41 -7.36
C HIS A 96 14.19 5.86 -6.02
N VAL A 97 15.51 5.76 -5.80
CA VAL A 97 16.03 5.32 -4.50
C VAL A 97 16.66 6.52 -3.82
N ASP A 98 16.09 6.90 -2.70
CA ASP A 98 16.67 7.87 -1.78
C ASP A 98 16.91 7.10 -0.50
N GLU A 99 18.19 6.86 -0.19
CA GLU A 99 18.51 5.99 0.94
C GLU A 99 18.00 6.54 2.26
N ALA A 100 18.01 7.86 2.40
CA ALA A 100 17.50 8.46 3.64
C ALA A 100 16.00 8.23 3.78
N ALA A 101 15.24 8.35 2.68
CA ALA A 101 13.81 8.11 2.72
C ALA A 101 13.49 6.62 2.98
N VAL A 102 14.28 5.73 2.40
CA VAL A 102 14.13 4.29 2.64
C VAL A 102 14.33 3.97 4.11
N GLU A 103 15.40 4.52 4.68
CA GLU A 103 15.68 4.29 6.10
C GLU A 103 14.59 4.83 6.99
N ARG A 104 14.11 6.04 6.68
CA ARG A 104 13.02 6.65 7.44
C ARG A 104 11.76 5.80 7.42
N VAL A 105 11.37 5.33 6.24
CA VAL A 105 10.11 4.60 6.10
C VAL A 105 10.19 3.25 6.78
N LYS A 106 11.33 2.59 6.74
CA LYS A 106 11.49 1.32 7.45
C LYS A 106 11.48 1.51 8.95
N LYS A 107 12.13 2.56 9.44
CA LYS A 107 12.27 2.80 10.86
C LYS A 107 11.00 3.41 11.46
N GLU A 108 10.40 4.40 10.79
CA GLU A 108 9.33 5.18 11.38
C GLU A 108 7.95 4.74 10.94
N ALA A 109 7.81 4.05 9.82
CA ALA A 109 6.53 3.54 9.34
C ALA A 109 6.45 2.02 9.41
N GLY A 110 7.54 1.34 9.74
CA GLY A 110 7.57 -0.11 9.76
C GLY A 110 7.37 -0.73 8.39
N THR A 111 7.70 -0.01 7.33
CA THR A 111 7.51 -0.50 5.97
C THR A 111 8.28 -1.79 5.77
N TYR A 112 7.57 -2.80 5.25
CA TYR A 112 8.14 -4.12 5.12
C TYR A 112 9.22 -4.19 4.06
N ALA A 113 8.99 -3.55 2.90
CA ALA A 113 9.92 -3.64 1.79
C ALA A 113 9.83 -2.41 0.91
N VAL A 114 10.91 -2.15 0.17
CA VAL A 114 10.94 -1.13 -0.88
C VAL A 114 11.26 -1.86 -2.17
N LEU A 115 10.34 -1.81 -3.14
CA LEU A 115 10.47 -2.52 -4.39
C LEU A 115 10.69 -1.55 -5.55
N PRO A 116 11.41 -1.98 -6.58
CA PRO A 116 11.66 -1.10 -7.72
C PRO A 116 10.46 -0.99 -8.65
N LYS A 117 10.43 0.06 -9.42
CA LYS A 117 9.50 0.26 -10.53
C LYS A 117 10.29 0.17 -11.83
N PRO A 118 9.90 -0.67 -12.76
CA PRO A 118 8.81 -1.64 -12.71
C PRO A 118 9.10 -2.78 -11.73
N TRP A 119 8.05 -3.26 -11.10
CA TRP A 119 8.20 -4.34 -10.13
C TRP A 119 8.34 -5.70 -10.83
N ASP A 120 9.00 -6.61 -10.12
CA ASP A 120 9.01 -8.02 -10.52
C ASP A 120 7.77 -8.68 -9.93
N PRO A 121 6.93 -9.33 -10.77
CA PRO A 121 5.67 -9.91 -10.26
C PRO A 121 5.84 -10.90 -9.12
N LYS A 122 6.88 -11.74 -9.19
CA LYS A 122 7.12 -12.71 -8.12
C LYS A 122 7.56 -12.03 -6.84
N GLN A 123 8.44 -11.05 -6.94
CA GLN A 123 8.92 -10.31 -5.79
C GLN A 123 7.77 -9.56 -5.12
N LEU A 124 6.89 -8.95 -5.92
CA LEU A 124 5.73 -8.26 -5.41
C LEU A 124 4.79 -9.23 -4.69
N ALA A 125 4.48 -10.36 -5.33
CA ALA A 125 3.59 -11.35 -4.74
C ALA A 125 4.13 -11.88 -3.43
N ASP A 126 5.43 -12.16 -3.37
CA ASP A 126 6.04 -12.68 -2.15
C ASP A 126 5.96 -11.66 -1.02
N ALA A 127 6.22 -10.38 -1.31
CA ALA A 127 6.17 -9.34 -0.31
C ALA A 127 4.74 -9.14 0.21
N VAL A 128 3.77 -9.14 -0.70
CA VAL A 128 2.36 -8.99 -0.32
C VAL A 128 1.91 -10.16 0.55
N LYS A 129 2.32 -11.37 0.20
CA LYS A 129 1.97 -12.55 1.00
C LYS A 129 2.47 -12.42 2.43
N VAL A 130 3.71 -11.98 2.61
CA VAL A 130 4.26 -11.81 3.95
C VAL A 130 3.43 -10.81 4.74
N CYS A 131 3.11 -9.67 4.13
CA CYS A 131 2.36 -8.62 4.81
C CYS A 131 0.94 -9.08 5.16
N CYS A 132 0.27 -9.78 4.25
CA CYS A 132 -1.12 -10.16 4.43
C CYS A 132 -1.31 -11.36 5.34
N ASN A 133 -0.27 -12.18 5.52
CA ASN A 133 -0.33 -13.35 6.39
C ASN A 133 0.17 -13.07 7.81
N ARG A 134 0.55 -11.83 8.10
CA ARG A 134 0.99 -11.46 9.44
C ARG A 134 -0.23 -11.10 10.28
N ASN A 135 -0.28 -11.68 11.43
CA ASN A 135 -1.36 -11.40 12.37
C ASN A 135 -0.84 -10.91 13.68
#